data_4db3b8c07f9877d24368ea30dcae6a44
#
_entry.id   4db3b8c07f9877d24368ea30dcae6a44
#
_cell.length_a   1.000
_cell.length_b   1.000
_cell.length_c   1.000
_cell.angle_alpha   90.00
_cell.angle_beta   90.00
_cell.angle_gamma   90.00
#
_symmetry.space_group_name_H-M   'P 1'
#
loop_
_entity.id
_entity.type
_entity.pdbx_description
1 polymer ?
#
loop_
_entity_poly.entity_id
_entity_poly.type
_entity_poly.pdbx_seq_one_letter_code
_entity_poly.pdbx_strand_id
1 'polypeptide(L)'
;MCSAKHLPGYVELHDKYKEKGIDHIICISVNDPFVMNAWGKENNVGDKIIMMGDPFLNFTKDIGADVDKSGRGLGIRSNRYTMYVEDMKVIKLQEEKDTGSCEISAAENFLNLV
;
A
#
# COMPACT_ATOMS: atom_id res chain seq x y z
N MET A 1 -9.06 -2.07 8.39
CA MET A 1 -8.56 -3.04 7.39
C MET A 1 -7.07 -2.84 7.09
N CYS A 2 -6.64 -1.61 6.79
CA CYS A 2 -5.23 -1.36 6.51
C CYS A 2 -4.29 -1.73 7.67
N SER A 3 -4.61 -1.27 8.88
CA SER A 3 -3.81 -1.56 10.07
C SER A 3 -4.02 -2.96 10.63
N ALA A 4 -5.15 -3.60 10.31
CA ALA A 4 -5.48 -4.92 10.85
C ALA A 4 -5.00 -6.06 9.95
N LYS A 5 -4.97 -5.85 8.64
CA LYS A 5 -4.67 -6.91 7.67
C LYS A 5 -3.64 -6.53 6.60
N HIS A 6 -3.84 -5.40 5.93
CA HIS A 6 -3.05 -5.06 4.73
C HIS A 6 -1.58 -4.82 5.08
N LEU A 7 -1.32 -3.81 5.91
CA LEU A 7 0.04 -3.47 6.31
C LEU A 7 0.72 -4.58 7.12
N PRO A 8 0.07 -5.15 8.16
CA PRO A 8 0.70 -6.21 8.94
C PRO A 8 1.09 -7.44 8.11
N GLY A 9 0.31 -7.78 7.10
CA GLY A 9 0.62 -8.89 6.20
C GLY A 9 1.95 -8.70 5.48
N TYR A 10 2.21 -7.49 5.00
CA TYR A 10 3.47 -7.17 4.32
C TYR A 10 4.65 -7.11 5.29
N VAL A 11 4.45 -6.66 6.52
CA VAL A 11 5.48 -6.71 7.56
C VAL A 11 5.87 -8.16 7.86
N GLU A 12 4.87 -9.02 8.04
CA GLU A 12 5.08 -10.44 8.36
C GLU A 12 5.78 -11.19 7.24
N LEU A 13 5.41 -10.93 5.98
CA LEU A 13 5.96 -11.62 4.82
C LEU A 13 7.13 -10.90 4.17
N HIS A 14 7.69 -9.88 4.80
CA HIS A 14 8.79 -9.10 4.27
C HIS A 14 9.95 -9.96 3.76
N ASP A 15 10.40 -10.92 4.56
CA ASP A 15 11.55 -11.76 4.21
C ASP A 15 11.24 -12.64 2.98
N LYS A 16 10.01 -13.10 2.84
CA LYS A 16 9.60 -13.88 1.68
C LYS A 16 9.59 -13.06 0.40
N TYR A 17 9.21 -11.78 0.48
CA TYR A 17 9.32 -10.86 -0.65
C TYR A 17 10.77 -10.60 -1.02
N LYS A 18 11.65 -10.48 -0.03
CA LYS A 18 13.09 -10.33 -0.27
C LYS A 18 13.68 -11.55 -0.98
N GLU A 19 13.26 -12.75 -0.62
CA GLU A 19 13.69 -13.99 -1.27
C GLU A 19 13.27 -14.03 -2.75
N LYS A 20 12.19 -13.34 -3.10
CA LYS A 20 11.72 -13.22 -4.49
C LYS A 20 12.44 -12.15 -5.30
N GLY A 21 13.40 -11.45 -4.70
CA GLY A 21 14.17 -10.41 -5.37
C GLY A 21 13.58 -9.01 -5.26
N ILE A 22 12.61 -8.80 -4.38
CA ILE A 22 12.04 -7.47 -4.13
C ILE A 22 13.01 -6.67 -3.27
N ASP A 23 13.47 -5.53 -3.76
CA ASP A 23 14.42 -4.68 -3.05
C ASP A 23 13.77 -3.85 -1.96
N HIS A 24 12.60 -3.30 -2.24
CA HIS A 24 11.88 -2.40 -1.32
C HIS A 24 10.40 -2.70 -1.32
N ILE A 25 9.79 -2.58 -0.13
CA ILE A 25 8.34 -2.58 0.02
C ILE A 25 7.95 -1.17 0.48
N ILE A 26 7.08 -0.52 -0.27
CA ILE A 26 6.67 0.86 -0.01
C ILE A 26 5.17 0.88 0.29
N CYS A 27 4.79 1.51 1.39
CA CYS A 27 3.38 1.78 1.72
C CYS A 27 3.11 3.25 1.44
N ILE A 28 2.23 3.53 0.48
CA ILE A 28 1.87 4.89 0.12
C ILE A 28 0.39 5.12 0.39
N SER A 29 0.06 6.29 0.92
CA SER A 29 -1.32 6.64 1.26
C SER A 29 -1.52 8.13 1.16
N VAL A 30 -2.79 8.57 1.02
CA VAL A 30 -3.17 9.98 0.97
C VAL A 30 -3.18 10.54 2.39
N ASN A 31 -2.00 10.73 2.94
CA ASN A 31 -1.75 11.27 4.28
C ASN A 31 -0.45 12.07 4.26
N ASP A 32 -0.24 12.91 5.28
CA ASP A 32 1.01 13.63 5.41
C ASP A 32 2.13 12.75 6.00
N PRO A 33 3.40 13.19 5.92
CA PRO A 33 4.52 12.36 6.40
C PRO A 33 4.50 12.11 7.91
N PHE A 34 3.91 12.99 8.70
CA PHE A 34 3.82 12.79 10.15
C PHE A 34 2.86 11.66 10.49
N VAL A 35 1.70 11.63 9.81
CA VAL A 35 0.73 10.54 9.96
C VAL A 35 1.34 9.21 9.52
N MET A 36 2.02 9.19 8.38
CA MET A 36 2.66 7.98 7.87
C MET A 36 3.74 7.46 8.82
N ASN A 37 4.53 8.35 9.39
CA ASN A 37 5.55 7.97 10.37
C ASN A 37 4.93 7.36 11.63
N ALA A 38 3.87 7.99 12.17
CA ALA A 38 3.18 7.49 13.35
C ALA A 38 2.53 6.13 13.10
N TRP A 39 1.92 5.96 11.94
CA TRP A 39 1.29 4.70 11.53
C TRP A 39 2.32 3.58 11.41
N GLY A 40 3.47 3.87 10.80
CA GLY A 40 4.56 2.92 10.70
C GLY A 40 5.10 2.48 12.06
N LYS A 41 5.26 3.42 12.99
CA LYS A 41 5.72 3.11 14.35
C LYS A 41 4.71 2.25 15.10
N GLU A 42 3.43 2.57 15.00
CA GLU A 42 2.37 1.82 15.65
C GLU A 42 2.31 0.37 15.16
N ASN A 43 2.61 0.14 13.89
CA ASN A 43 2.60 -1.19 13.29
C ASN A 43 3.96 -1.87 13.28
N ASN A 44 4.96 -1.27 13.90
CA ASN A 44 6.30 -1.84 14.07
C ASN A 44 6.97 -2.22 12.73
N VAL A 45 6.81 -1.38 11.71
CA VAL A 45 7.37 -1.68 10.38
C VAL A 45 8.90 -1.63 10.36
N GLY A 46 9.51 -0.82 11.24
CA GLY A 46 10.96 -0.67 11.30
C GLY A 46 11.54 -0.31 9.92
N ASP A 47 12.56 -1.02 9.51
CA ASP A 47 13.18 -0.85 8.20
C ASP A 47 12.55 -1.72 7.11
N LYS A 48 11.54 -2.51 7.46
CA LYS A 48 10.93 -3.47 6.53
C LYS A 48 10.10 -2.80 5.45
N ILE A 49 9.41 -1.71 5.79
CA ILE A 49 8.50 -1.02 4.88
C ILE A 49 8.80 0.47 4.91
N ILE A 50 8.91 1.07 3.73
CA ILE A 50 9.08 2.51 3.58
C ILE A 50 7.69 3.14 3.58
N MET A 51 7.42 4.01 4.56
CA MET A 51 6.14 4.68 4.68
C MET A 51 6.20 6.02 3.94
N MET A 52 5.36 6.20 2.93
CA MET A 52 5.31 7.40 2.11
C MET A 52 3.94 8.06 2.11
N GLY A 53 3.91 9.38 2.16
CA GLY A 53 2.67 10.16 2.06
C GLY A 53 2.48 10.72 0.67
N ASP A 54 1.22 10.79 0.23
CA ASP A 54 0.81 11.44 -1.01
C ASP A 54 -0.33 12.42 -0.69
N PRO A 55 -0.05 13.47 0.12
CA PRO A 55 -1.10 14.33 0.68
C PRO A 55 -1.90 15.11 -0.36
N PHE A 56 -1.29 15.40 -1.51
CA PHE A 56 -1.94 16.16 -2.58
C PHE A 56 -2.44 15.27 -3.72
N LEU A 57 -2.41 13.96 -3.56
CA LEU A 57 -2.89 12.97 -4.54
C LEU A 57 -2.15 12.99 -5.89
N ASN A 58 -1.00 13.60 -5.97
CA ASN A 58 -0.27 13.67 -7.25
C ASN A 58 0.00 12.28 -7.83
N PHE A 59 0.60 11.40 -7.04
CA PHE A 59 0.86 10.02 -7.47
C PHE A 59 -0.43 9.22 -7.59
N THR A 60 -1.33 9.33 -6.62
CA THR A 60 -2.59 8.56 -6.59
C THR A 60 -3.45 8.85 -7.81
N LYS A 61 -3.57 10.10 -8.23
CA LYS A 61 -4.31 10.47 -9.43
C LYS A 61 -3.61 10.03 -10.71
N ASP A 62 -2.28 10.15 -10.74
CA ASP A 62 -1.51 9.77 -11.93
C ASP A 62 -1.66 8.29 -12.27
N ILE A 63 -1.78 7.42 -11.27
CA ILE A 63 -2.01 5.99 -11.49
C ILE A 63 -3.49 5.61 -11.58
N GLY A 64 -4.39 6.59 -11.46
CA GLY A 64 -5.83 6.36 -11.57
C GLY A 64 -6.45 5.63 -10.37
N ALA A 65 -5.84 5.73 -9.20
CA ALA A 65 -6.28 5.02 -8.00
C ALA A 65 -7.07 5.91 -7.02
N ASP A 66 -7.41 7.14 -7.40
CA ASP A 66 -8.17 8.03 -6.53
C ASP A 66 -9.64 7.61 -6.44
N VAL A 67 -10.23 7.84 -5.28
CA VAL A 67 -11.64 7.53 -5.00
C VAL A 67 -12.23 8.60 -4.10
N ASP A 68 -13.47 9.01 -4.38
CA ASP A 68 -14.17 10.01 -3.59
C ASP A 68 -14.84 9.36 -2.38
N LYS A 69 -14.36 9.71 -1.18
CA LYS A 69 -14.92 9.31 0.10
C LYS A 69 -15.49 10.48 0.88
N SER A 70 -15.87 11.56 0.18
CA SER A 70 -16.43 12.77 0.80
C SER A 70 -17.69 12.48 1.60
N GLY A 71 -18.51 11.52 1.18
CA GLY A 71 -19.71 11.12 1.92
C GLY A 71 -19.44 10.58 3.32
N ARG A 72 -18.20 10.16 3.59
CA ARG A 72 -17.76 9.71 4.91
C ARG A 72 -16.84 10.72 5.59
N GLY A 73 -16.75 11.93 5.06
CA GLY A 73 -15.91 12.99 5.61
C GLY A 73 -14.42 12.82 5.35
N LEU A 74 -14.03 11.93 4.43
CA LEU A 74 -12.63 11.62 4.16
C LEU A 74 -12.06 12.34 2.92
N GLY A 75 -12.93 12.95 2.10
CA GLY A 75 -12.51 13.60 0.87
C GLY A 75 -12.07 12.60 -0.20
N ILE A 76 -11.14 13.01 -1.04
CA ILE A 76 -10.59 12.14 -2.07
C ILE A 76 -9.44 11.33 -1.47
N ARG A 77 -9.51 10.03 -1.63
CA ARG A 77 -8.53 9.08 -1.07
C ARG A 77 -8.06 8.12 -2.14
N SER A 78 -7.26 7.12 -1.72
CA SER A 78 -6.76 6.09 -2.61
C SER A 78 -7.58 4.81 -2.47
N ASN A 79 -7.80 4.12 -3.58
CA ASN A 79 -8.25 2.73 -3.56
C ASN A 79 -7.17 1.87 -2.90
N ARG A 80 -7.55 0.69 -2.45
CA ARG A 80 -6.59 -0.30 -1.95
C ARG A 80 -6.02 -1.08 -3.13
N TYR A 81 -4.72 -1.08 -3.23
CA TYR A 81 -4.03 -1.80 -4.30
C TYR A 81 -2.67 -2.29 -3.85
N THR A 82 -2.11 -3.22 -4.62
CA THR A 82 -0.72 -3.64 -4.51
C THR A 82 -0.12 -3.69 -5.91
N MET A 83 1.10 -3.22 -6.05
CA MET A 83 1.75 -3.06 -7.34
C MET A 83 3.20 -3.52 -7.26
N TYR A 84 3.61 -4.35 -8.22
CA TYR A 84 5.01 -4.71 -8.41
C TYR A 84 5.59 -3.89 -9.55
N VAL A 85 6.62 -3.13 -9.24
CA VAL A 85 7.31 -2.25 -10.20
C VAL A 85 8.74 -2.71 -10.35
N GLU A 86 9.19 -2.88 -11.59
CA GLU A 86 10.56 -3.24 -11.92
C GLU A 86 11.07 -2.29 -13.00
N ASP A 87 12.18 -1.63 -12.72
CA ASP A 87 12.82 -0.69 -13.63
C ASP A 87 11.83 0.36 -14.19
N MET A 88 11.09 0.99 -13.30
CA MET A 88 10.08 2.03 -13.62
C MET A 88 8.86 1.52 -14.39
N LYS A 89 8.70 0.21 -14.51
CA LYS A 89 7.56 -0.41 -15.20
C LYS A 89 6.70 -1.20 -14.22
N VAL A 90 5.39 -1.02 -14.32
CA VAL A 90 4.43 -1.80 -13.54
C VAL A 90 4.33 -3.19 -14.16
N ILE A 91 4.77 -4.22 -13.43
CA ILE A 91 4.76 -5.60 -13.89
C ILE A 91 3.45 -6.29 -13.50
N LYS A 92 3.00 -6.08 -12.26
CA LYS A 92 1.75 -6.62 -11.73
C LYS A 92 1.02 -5.55 -10.95
N LEU A 93 -0.31 -5.53 -11.07
CA LEU A 93 -1.17 -4.63 -10.32
C LEU A 93 -2.43 -5.39 -9.91
N GLN A 94 -2.73 -5.37 -8.62
CA GLN A 94 -3.96 -5.92 -8.07
C GLN A 94 -4.68 -4.83 -7.30
N GLU A 95 -5.79 -4.33 -7.85
CA GLU A 95 -6.60 -3.30 -7.23
C GLU A 95 -7.89 -3.92 -6.70
N GLU A 96 -8.20 -3.68 -5.43
CA GLU A 96 -9.45 -4.15 -4.83
C GLU A 96 -10.63 -3.41 -5.43
N LYS A 97 -11.73 -4.09 -5.63
CA LYS A 97 -12.96 -3.48 -6.16
C LYS A 97 -13.63 -2.59 -5.13
N ASP A 98 -13.44 -2.88 -3.84
CA ASP A 98 -14.02 -2.16 -2.72
C ASP A 98 -12.91 -1.80 -1.74
N THR A 99 -12.86 -0.55 -1.30
CA THR A 99 -11.86 -0.08 -0.33
C THR A 99 -11.96 -0.78 1.03
N GLY A 100 -13.09 -1.42 1.33
CA GLY A 100 -13.27 -2.24 2.53
C GLY A 100 -12.69 -3.65 2.40
N SER A 101 -12.34 -4.10 1.20
CA SER A 101 -11.83 -5.45 0.96
C SER A 101 -10.30 -5.49 1.03
N CYS A 102 -9.75 -6.61 1.51
CA CYS A 102 -8.33 -6.87 1.52
C CYS A 102 -8.10 -8.34 1.17
N GLU A 103 -8.16 -8.67 -0.11
CA GLU A 103 -8.05 -10.02 -0.62
C GLU A 103 -6.97 -10.14 -1.69
N ILE A 104 -7.25 -9.65 -2.91
CA ILE A 104 -6.29 -9.78 -4.02
C ILE A 104 -5.03 -8.93 -3.82
N SER A 105 -5.11 -7.84 -3.04
CA SER A 105 -3.96 -7.02 -2.70
C SER A 105 -3.25 -7.46 -1.42
N ALA A 106 -3.79 -8.46 -0.71
CA ALA A 106 -3.17 -8.95 0.52
C ALA A 106 -1.81 -9.59 0.23
N ALA A 107 -0.90 -9.47 1.20
CA ALA A 107 0.48 -9.92 1.03
C ALA A 107 0.59 -11.39 0.64
N GLU A 108 -0.20 -12.26 1.25
CA GLU A 108 -0.19 -13.70 0.94
C GLU A 108 -0.57 -13.97 -0.51
N ASN A 109 -1.60 -13.31 -0.99
CA ASN A 109 -2.12 -13.52 -2.35
C ASN A 109 -1.21 -12.92 -3.40
N PHE A 110 -0.69 -11.72 -3.15
CA PHE A 110 0.19 -11.05 -4.10
C PHE A 110 1.56 -11.70 -4.21
N LEU A 111 2.04 -12.32 -3.12
CA LEU A 111 3.32 -13.02 -3.10
C LEU A 111 3.39 -14.10 -4.19
N ASN A 112 2.27 -14.74 -4.49
CA ASN A 112 2.20 -15.77 -5.53
C ASN A 112 2.32 -15.22 -6.95
N LEU A 113 2.21 -13.90 -7.13
CA LEU A 113 2.25 -13.23 -8.44
C LEU A 113 3.61 -12.61 -8.77
N VAL A 114 4.52 -12.55 -7.81
CA VAL A 114 5.83 -11.93 -8.00
C VAL A 114 6.98 -12.91 -7.99
#